data_68d9ad4c29efff930f062aee981c2cbd
#
_entry.id   68d9ad4c29efff930f062aee981c2cbd
#
_cell.length_a   1.000
_cell.length_b   1.000
_cell.length_c   1.000
_cell.angle_alpha   90.00
_cell.angle_beta   90.00
_cell.angle_gamma   90.00
#
_symmetry.space_group_name_H-M   'P 1'
#
loop_
_entity.id
_entity.type
_entity.pdbx_description
1 polymer ?
#
loop_
_entity_poly.entity_id
_entity_poly.type
_entity_poly.pdbx_seq_one_letter_code
_entity_poly.pdbx_strand_id
1 'polypeptide(L)'
;MTLDQNYFDEVYTDNADPFRLGDNWYEDRKYALTVAALPRARYRRALEPGCSIGILTEKLAARCDALVSTDIVASALASAGARVDSEHVQFVEWSLTESWDVVAQGETFDLIVLSEVGYYLDELDLRAALDTAITHLEPGGTLLAVHWRHPVADYPQSGDEVHGIIAATDGLVRIGGYVDEDVILEVFAASTDRPDSVARIEGLV
;
A
#
# COMPACT_ATOMS: atom_id res chain seq x y z
N MET A 1 14.80 -14.07 -0.05
CA MET A 1 13.91 -14.67 0.96
C MET A 1 13.16 -13.53 1.62
N THR A 2 11.84 -13.62 1.66
CA THR A 2 10.95 -12.63 2.30
C THR A 2 11.34 -12.40 3.76
N LEU A 3 11.31 -11.14 4.20
CA LEU A 3 11.56 -10.78 5.59
C LEU A 3 10.38 -11.21 6.47
N ASP A 4 10.70 -11.83 7.59
CA ASP A 4 9.71 -12.38 8.50
C ASP A 4 9.38 -11.45 9.69
N GLN A 5 8.44 -11.86 10.52
CA GLN A 5 8.02 -11.11 11.70
C GLN A 5 9.19 -10.86 12.67
N ASN A 6 10.12 -11.81 12.82
CA ASN A 6 11.24 -11.65 13.76
C ASN A 6 12.13 -10.45 13.38
N TYR A 7 12.37 -10.24 12.08
CA TYR A 7 13.12 -9.08 11.59
C TYR A 7 12.44 -7.76 12.04
N PHE A 8 11.13 -7.65 11.86
CA PHE A 8 10.41 -6.42 12.23
C PHE A 8 10.24 -6.27 13.74
N ASP A 9 10.04 -7.34 14.48
CA ASP A 9 10.00 -7.30 15.95
C ASP A 9 11.33 -6.74 16.52
N GLU A 10 12.47 -7.13 15.95
CA GLU A 10 13.78 -6.57 16.29
C GLU A 10 13.84 -5.07 15.96
N VAL A 11 13.38 -4.66 14.76
CA VAL A 11 13.37 -3.26 14.31
C VAL A 11 12.54 -2.36 15.24
N TYR A 12 11.40 -2.86 15.74
CA TYR A 12 10.50 -2.10 16.62
C TYR A 12 10.82 -2.25 18.13
N THR A 13 11.78 -3.09 18.54
CA THR A 13 12.02 -3.42 19.97
C THR A 13 12.28 -2.20 20.84
N ASP A 14 13.12 -1.26 20.39
CA ASP A 14 13.56 -0.10 21.19
C ASP A 14 13.05 1.25 20.63
N ASN A 15 12.30 1.24 19.54
CA ASN A 15 11.83 2.45 18.87
C ASN A 15 10.43 2.25 18.28
N ALA A 16 9.46 3.03 18.73
CA ALA A 16 8.10 2.98 18.21
C ALA A 16 7.96 3.49 16.76
N ASP A 17 8.88 4.33 16.29
CA ASP A 17 8.96 4.84 14.91
C ASP A 17 10.38 4.65 14.35
N PRO A 18 10.80 3.40 14.06
CA PRO A 18 12.16 3.12 13.63
C PRO A 18 12.51 3.72 12.27
N PHE A 19 11.51 3.96 11.43
CA PHE A 19 11.66 4.54 10.10
C PHE A 19 11.53 6.07 10.09
N ARG A 20 11.26 6.69 11.26
CA ARG A 20 11.08 8.14 11.42
C ARG A 20 9.98 8.73 10.53
N LEU A 21 8.89 8.01 10.41
CA LEU A 21 7.76 8.35 9.52
C LEU A 21 7.06 9.65 9.93
N GLY A 22 7.13 10.04 11.22
CA GLY A 22 6.47 11.21 11.76
C GLY A 22 7.29 12.49 11.77
N ASP A 23 8.60 12.45 11.50
CA ASP A 23 9.53 13.52 11.92
C ASP A 23 10.26 14.22 10.76
N ASN A 24 9.95 13.92 9.51
CA ASN A 24 10.71 14.51 8.41
C ASN A 24 9.85 14.93 7.21
N TRP A 25 10.31 15.98 6.51
CA TRP A 25 9.63 16.54 5.35
C TRP A 25 9.52 15.56 4.17
N TYR A 26 10.47 14.65 4.03
CA TYR A 26 10.42 13.62 2.98
C TYR A 26 9.16 12.77 3.10
N GLU A 27 8.87 12.25 4.30
CA GLU A 27 7.70 11.43 4.57
C GLU A 27 6.39 12.22 4.39
N ASP A 28 6.31 13.44 4.93
CA ASP A 28 5.14 14.30 4.73
C ASP A 28 4.85 14.53 3.24
N ARG A 29 5.90 14.82 2.46
CA ARG A 29 5.79 15.03 1.01
C ARG A 29 5.38 13.75 0.30
N LYS A 30 5.98 12.61 0.62
CA LYS A 30 5.65 11.30 0.04
C LYS A 30 4.19 10.95 0.27
N TYR A 31 3.69 11.08 1.49
CA TYR A 31 2.29 10.82 1.81
C TYR A 31 1.33 11.79 1.13
N ALA A 32 1.69 13.07 1.01
CA ALA A 32 0.88 14.04 0.28
C ALA A 32 0.77 13.67 -1.21
N LEU A 33 1.88 13.28 -1.85
CA LEU A 33 1.90 12.77 -3.23
C LEU A 33 1.07 11.49 -3.37
N THR A 34 1.19 10.57 -2.42
CA THR A 34 0.45 9.30 -2.38
C THR A 34 -1.05 9.54 -2.43
N VAL A 35 -1.57 10.37 -1.54
CA VAL A 35 -3.01 10.68 -1.49
C VAL A 35 -3.48 11.51 -2.68
N ALA A 36 -2.65 12.43 -3.17
CA ALA A 36 -2.96 13.26 -4.35
C ALA A 36 -2.99 12.46 -5.66
N ALA A 37 -2.22 11.37 -5.74
CA ALA A 37 -2.17 10.50 -6.92
C ALA A 37 -3.42 9.61 -7.08
N LEU A 38 -4.21 9.43 -6.03
CA LEU A 38 -5.43 8.62 -6.06
C LEU A 38 -6.45 9.19 -7.04
N PRO A 39 -6.87 8.43 -8.10
CA PRO A 39 -7.71 8.94 -9.17
C PRO A 39 -9.18 9.19 -8.77
N ARG A 40 -9.65 8.57 -7.68
CA ARG A 40 -11.03 8.75 -7.20
C ARG A 40 -11.05 9.68 -5.99
N ALA A 41 -12.07 10.52 -5.89
CA ALA A 41 -12.26 11.39 -4.74
C ALA A 41 -12.49 10.59 -3.44
N ARG A 42 -13.16 9.43 -3.53
CA ARG A 42 -13.46 8.56 -2.40
C ARG A 42 -13.49 7.08 -2.84
N TYR A 43 -13.14 6.19 -1.93
CA TYR A 43 -13.16 4.74 -2.10
C TYR A 43 -14.13 4.10 -1.11
N ARG A 44 -14.81 3.06 -1.56
CA ARG A 44 -15.78 2.31 -0.76
C ARG A 44 -15.06 1.47 0.30
N ARG A 45 -14.05 0.72 -0.11
CA ARG A 45 -13.29 -0.18 0.78
C ARG A 45 -11.84 -0.29 0.34
N ALA A 46 -10.93 0.08 1.22
CA ALA A 46 -9.50 0.05 0.95
C ALA A 46 -8.75 -0.95 1.83
N LEU A 47 -7.63 -1.45 1.32
CA LEU A 47 -6.64 -2.25 2.04
C LEU A 47 -5.29 -1.55 2.03
N GLU A 48 -4.66 -1.40 3.19
CA GLU A 48 -3.33 -0.86 3.41
C GLU A 48 -2.48 -1.88 4.18
N PRO A 49 -1.69 -2.73 3.50
CA PRO A 49 -0.69 -3.58 4.14
C PRO A 49 0.51 -2.79 4.64
N GLY A 50 1.04 -3.12 5.83
CA GLY A 50 2.23 -2.49 6.40
C GLY A 50 1.98 -1.06 6.85
N CYS A 51 0.92 -0.82 7.61
CA CYS A 51 0.52 0.54 8.03
C CYS A 51 1.47 1.17 9.07
N SER A 52 2.39 0.40 9.66
CA SER A 52 3.29 0.87 10.72
C SER A 52 2.53 1.63 11.81
N ILE A 53 2.96 2.83 12.16
CA ILE A 53 2.34 3.68 13.20
C ILE A 53 1.13 4.50 12.70
N GLY A 54 0.57 4.19 11.52
CA GLY A 54 -0.70 4.72 11.02
C GLY A 54 -0.69 6.12 10.43
N ILE A 55 0.47 6.67 10.01
CA ILE A 55 0.54 8.03 9.46
C ILE A 55 -0.14 8.12 8.10
N LEU A 56 0.10 7.15 7.21
CA LEU A 56 -0.61 7.10 5.94
C LEU A 56 -2.07 6.69 6.14
N THR A 57 -2.33 5.77 7.06
CA THR A 57 -3.69 5.35 7.45
C THR A 57 -4.59 6.54 7.77
N GLU A 58 -4.10 7.48 8.59
CA GLU A 58 -4.85 8.70 8.97
C GLU A 58 -5.27 9.51 7.73
N LYS A 59 -4.39 9.62 6.74
CA LYS A 59 -4.65 10.36 5.49
C LYS A 59 -5.60 9.58 4.58
N LEU A 60 -5.47 8.25 4.50
CA LEU A 60 -6.35 7.37 3.71
C LEU A 60 -7.74 7.28 4.31
N ALA A 61 -7.89 7.31 5.65
CA ALA A 61 -9.17 7.27 6.33
C ALA A 61 -10.11 8.39 5.87
N ALA A 62 -9.58 9.59 5.58
CA ALA A 62 -10.35 10.70 5.03
C ALA A 62 -10.88 10.47 3.60
N ARG A 63 -10.34 9.46 2.89
CA ARG A 63 -10.62 9.14 1.48
C ARG A 63 -11.40 7.83 1.30
N CYS A 64 -11.75 7.12 2.38
CA CYS A 64 -12.38 5.81 2.34
C CYS A 64 -13.66 5.77 3.19
N ASP A 65 -14.62 4.91 2.80
CA ASP A 65 -15.80 4.61 3.63
C ASP A 65 -15.49 3.47 4.62
N ALA A 66 -14.61 2.55 4.21
CA ALA A 66 -14.03 1.51 5.06
C ALA A 66 -12.55 1.33 4.70
N LEU A 67 -11.69 1.20 5.71
CA LEU A 67 -10.26 0.98 5.53
C LEU A 67 -9.81 -0.17 6.43
N VAL A 68 -9.20 -1.19 5.82
CA VAL A 68 -8.50 -2.26 6.54
C VAL A 68 -7.00 -1.95 6.45
N SER A 69 -6.39 -1.61 7.58
CA SER A 69 -4.96 -1.34 7.68
C SER A 69 -4.29 -2.45 8.46
N THR A 70 -3.21 -2.99 7.95
CA THR A 70 -2.58 -4.17 8.53
C THR A 70 -1.10 -3.95 8.79
N ASP A 71 -0.58 -4.67 9.74
CA ASP A 71 0.86 -4.80 9.98
C ASP A 71 1.12 -6.17 10.61
N ILE A 72 2.35 -6.68 10.50
CA ILE A 72 2.75 -7.92 11.17
C ILE A 72 3.23 -7.68 12.59
N VAL A 73 3.43 -6.41 12.99
CA VAL A 73 3.95 -6.02 14.31
C VAL A 73 2.83 -5.47 15.19
N ALA A 74 2.46 -6.20 16.23
CA ALA A 74 1.36 -5.82 17.13
C ALA A 74 1.58 -4.45 17.83
N SER A 75 2.82 -4.07 18.16
CA SER A 75 3.13 -2.76 18.75
C SER A 75 2.95 -1.60 17.77
N ALA A 76 3.23 -1.81 16.48
CA ALA A 76 2.95 -0.84 15.42
C ALA A 76 1.44 -0.63 15.27
N LEU A 77 0.65 -1.72 15.22
CA LEU A 77 -0.82 -1.64 15.17
C LEU A 77 -1.41 -0.93 16.40
N ALA A 78 -0.87 -1.16 17.59
CA ALA A 78 -1.31 -0.45 18.79
C ALA A 78 -1.05 1.06 18.68
N SER A 79 0.09 1.45 18.10
CA SER A 79 0.43 2.86 17.84
C SER A 79 -0.48 3.47 16.77
N ALA A 80 -0.76 2.74 15.69
CA ALA A 80 -1.67 3.15 14.63
C ALA A 80 -3.10 3.33 15.15
N GLY A 81 -3.61 2.39 15.96
CA GLY A 81 -4.93 2.49 16.58
C GLY A 81 -5.07 3.67 17.55
N ALA A 82 -3.98 4.01 18.28
CA ALA A 82 -3.97 5.20 19.13
C ALA A 82 -3.94 6.51 18.34
N ARG A 83 -3.39 6.50 17.11
CA ARG A 83 -3.34 7.67 16.20
C ARG A 83 -4.66 7.89 15.49
N VAL A 84 -5.26 6.83 14.97
CA VAL A 84 -6.43 6.90 14.10
C VAL A 84 -7.66 6.40 14.87
N ASP A 85 -8.32 7.32 15.57
CA ASP A 85 -9.59 7.06 16.26
C ASP A 85 -10.75 7.22 15.26
N SER A 86 -11.05 6.14 14.53
CA SER A 86 -12.09 6.16 13.49
C SER A 86 -12.80 4.82 13.38
N GLU A 87 -14.12 4.81 13.54
CA GLU A 87 -14.95 3.59 13.50
C GLU A 87 -14.93 2.85 12.16
N HIS A 88 -14.55 3.53 11.06
CA HIS A 88 -14.47 2.92 9.74
C HIS A 88 -13.07 2.41 9.37
N VAL A 89 -12.11 2.47 10.30
CA VAL A 89 -10.76 1.90 10.15
C VAL A 89 -10.63 0.67 11.02
N GLN A 90 -10.31 -0.46 10.40
CA GLN A 90 -10.03 -1.71 11.08
C GLN A 90 -8.53 -2.01 11.03
N PHE A 91 -7.91 -2.26 12.19
CA PHE A 91 -6.54 -2.70 12.29
C PHE A 91 -6.48 -4.22 12.48
N VAL A 92 -5.68 -4.90 11.66
CA VAL A 92 -5.57 -6.37 11.65
C VAL A 92 -4.10 -6.78 11.58
N GLU A 93 -3.68 -7.68 12.47
CA GLU A 93 -2.37 -8.32 12.37
C GLU A 93 -2.42 -9.33 11.22
N TRP A 94 -1.69 -9.04 10.14
CA TRP A 94 -1.73 -9.81 8.91
C TRP A 94 -0.57 -9.47 7.98
N SER A 95 -0.11 -10.46 7.22
CA SER A 95 0.94 -10.35 6.19
C SER A 95 0.38 -10.60 4.79
N LEU A 96 0.97 -9.95 3.78
CA LEU A 96 0.67 -10.19 2.36
C LEU A 96 0.86 -11.65 1.91
N THR A 97 1.62 -12.44 2.67
CA THR A 97 1.86 -13.87 2.41
C THR A 97 0.83 -14.80 3.06
N GLU A 98 -0.08 -14.26 3.86
CA GLU A 98 -1.14 -15.02 4.54
C GLU A 98 -2.44 -15.09 3.71
N SER A 99 -3.44 -15.85 4.21
CA SER A 99 -4.74 -15.92 3.57
C SER A 99 -5.45 -14.57 3.56
N TRP A 100 -5.83 -14.11 2.38
CA TRP A 100 -6.56 -12.86 2.18
C TRP A 100 -8.00 -12.89 2.73
N ASP A 101 -8.54 -14.08 3.01
CA ASP A 101 -9.87 -14.21 3.65
C ASP A 101 -9.93 -13.49 5.00
N VAL A 102 -8.79 -13.35 5.68
CA VAL A 102 -8.68 -12.64 6.97
C VAL A 102 -9.05 -11.17 6.83
N VAL A 103 -8.58 -10.51 5.78
CA VAL A 103 -8.78 -9.07 5.54
C VAL A 103 -9.94 -8.79 4.60
N ALA A 104 -10.20 -9.67 3.64
CA ALA A 104 -11.29 -9.53 2.68
C ALA A 104 -12.66 -9.83 3.28
N GLN A 105 -12.77 -10.86 4.12
CA GLN A 105 -14.02 -11.27 4.79
C GLN A 105 -15.17 -11.49 3.80
N GLY A 106 -14.85 -12.00 2.60
CA GLY A 106 -15.81 -12.25 1.53
C GLY A 106 -16.19 -11.02 0.69
N GLU A 107 -15.54 -9.88 0.91
CA GLU A 107 -15.74 -8.65 0.14
C GLU A 107 -14.51 -8.31 -0.72
N THR A 108 -14.72 -7.47 -1.73
CA THR A 108 -13.66 -6.92 -2.58
C THR A 108 -13.25 -5.52 -2.14
N PHE A 109 -12.09 -5.10 -2.60
CA PHE A 109 -11.56 -3.74 -2.42
C PHE A 109 -11.68 -2.95 -3.73
N ASP A 110 -11.88 -1.65 -3.65
CA ASP A 110 -11.74 -0.75 -4.78
C ASP A 110 -10.45 0.09 -4.71
N LEU A 111 -9.67 -0.07 -3.61
CA LEU A 111 -8.32 0.45 -3.44
C LEU A 111 -7.44 -0.54 -2.67
N ILE A 112 -6.25 -0.81 -3.19
CA ILE A 112 -5.15 -1.45 -2.44
C ILE A 112 -3.94 -0.52 -2.52
N VAL A 113 -3.30 -0.24 -1.36
CA VAL A 113 -2.14 0.65 -1.26
C VAL A 113 -0.93 -0.14 -0.79
N LEU A 114 0.03 -0.36 -1.67
CA LEU A 114 1.32 -0.99 -1.35
C LEU A 114 2.37 0.11 -1.14
N SER A 115 2.45 0.63 0.07
CA SER A 115 3.39 1.69 0.44
C SER A 115 4.50 1.13 1.31
N GLU A 116 5.74 1.13 0.81
CA GLU A 116 6.94 0.71 1.53
C GLU A 116 6.90 -0.76 2.04
N VAL A 117 6.23 -1.66 1.31
CA VAL A 117 6.08 -3.06 1.73
C VAL A 117 6.55 -4.09 0.71
N GLY A 118 6.46 -3.78 -0.59
CA GLY A 118 6.73 -4.75 -1.65
C GLY A 118 8.16 -5.27 -1.65
N TYR A 119 9.13 -4.48 -1.27
CA TYR A 119 10.54 -4.83 -1.27
C TYR A 119 10.97 -5.73 -0.09
N TYR A 120 10.07 -5.94 0.90
CA TYR A 120 10.28 -6.91 1.98
C TYR A 120 9.96 -8.35 1.55
N LEU A 121 9.21 -8.52 0.45
CA LEU A 121 8.91 -9.81 -0.14
C LEU A 121 9.99 -10.17 -1.17
N ASP A 122 10.31 -11.45 -1.29
CA ASP A 122 11.05 -11.92 -2.47
C ASP A 122 10.14 -11.94 -3.71
N GLU A 123 10.73 -12.16 -4.87
CA GLU A 123 10.01 -12.08 -6.15
C GLU A 123 8.83 -13.06 -6.23
N LEU A 124 8.97 -14.27 -5.67
CA LEU A 124 7.93 -15.29 -5.72
C LEU A 124 6.73 -14.89 -4.85
N ASP A 125 7.01 -14.46 -3.63
CA ASP A 125 5.98 -14.02 -2.70
C ASP A 125 5.28 -12.74 -3.17
N LEU A 126 6.03 -11.78 -3.75
CA LEU A 126 5.45 -10.58 -4.33
C LEU A 126 4.51 -10.90 -5.50
N ARG A 127 4.91 -11.78 -6.42
CA ARG A 127 4.04 -12.20 -7.53
C ARG A 127 2.78 -12.90 -7.03
N ALA A 128 2.90 -13.81 -6.07
CA ALA A 128 1.74 -14.49 -5.48
C ALA A 128 0.79 -13.50 -4.78
N ALA A 129 1.34 -12.52 -4.06
CA ALA A 129 0.55 -11.46 -3.42
C ALA A 129 -0.16 -10.57 -4.45
N LEU A 130 0.48 -10.22 -5.56
CA LEU A 130 -0.12 -9.42 -6.64
C LEU A 130 -1.23 -10.19 -7.36
N ASP A 131 -1.01 -11.47 -7.69
CA ASP A 131 -2.03 -12.33 -8.30
C ASP A 131 -3.27 -12.41 -7.40
N THR A 132 -3.07 -12.54 -6.08
CA THR A 132 -4.16 -12.55 -5.12
C THR A 132 -4.82 -11.18 -4.98
N ALA A 133 -4.05 -10.09 -4.95
CA ALA A 133 -4.56 -8.72 -4.90
C ALA A 133 -5.52 -8.43 -6.06
N ILE A 134 -5.18 -8.85 -7.28
CA ILE A 134 -6.03 -8.66 -8.47
C ILE A 134 -7.36 -9.38 -8.31
N THR A 135 -7.38 -10.58 -7.72
CA THR A 135 -8.64 -11.32 -7.52
C THR A 135 -9.53 -10.67 -6.46
N HIS A 136 -8.96 -9.85 -5.57
CA HIS A 136 -9.69 -9.12 -4.52
C HIS A 136 -9.96 -7.65 -4.88
N LEU A 137 -9.38 -7.14 -5.97
CA LEU A 137 -9.73 -5.83 -6.51
C LEU A 137 -11.00 -5.92 -7.39
N GLU A 138 -11.87 -4.93 -7.24
CA GLU A 138 -12.99 -4.75 -8.15
C GLU A 138 -12.51 -4.44 -9.58
N PRO A 139 -13.25 -4.82 -10.62
CA PRO A 139 -12.95 -4.36 -11.98
C PRO A 139 -12.85 -2.82 -12.02
N GLY A 140 -11.71 -2.31 -12.50
CA GLY A 140 -11.40 -0.88 -12.47
C GLY A 140 -11.00 -0.33 -11.10
N GLY A 141 -10.81 -1.19 -10.08
CA GLY A 141 -10.24 -0.84 -8.79
C GLY A 141 -8.80 -0.34 -8.93
N THR A 142 -8.34 0.41 -7.95
CA THR A 142 -7.02 1.05 -7.94
C THR A 142 -6.03 0.25 -7.12
N LEU A 143 -4.87 -0.08 -7.68
CA LEU A 143 -3.68 -0.45 -6.95
C LEU A 143 -2.70 0.73 -7.02
N LEU A 144 -2.30 1.25 -5.85
CA LEU A 144 -1.29 2.29 -5.74
C LEU A 144 -0.06 1.71 -5.07
N ALA A 145 1.10 1.85 -5.71
CA ALA A 145 2.40 1.40 -5.20
C ALA A 145 3.32 2.60 -4.97
N VAL A 146 3.98 2.64 -3.82
CA VAL A 146 4.93 3.69 -3.44
C VAL A 146 6.12 3.06 -2.75
N HIS A 147 7.34 3.28 -3.25
CA HIS A 147 8.55 2.69 -2.66
C HIS A 147 9.74 3.64 -2.72
N TRP A 148 10.55 3.58 -1.67
CA TRP A 148 11.89 4.14 -1.58
C TRP A 148 12.80 3.50 -2.64
N ARG A 149 13.67 4.30 -3.29
CA ARG A 149 14.49 3.83 -4.42
C ARG A 149 15.93 3.52 -4.06
N HIS A 150 16.42 4.07 -2.94
CA HIS A 150 17.80 3.82 -2.56
C HIS A 150 17.99 2.39 -2.03
N PRO A 151 19.10 1.72 -2.37
CA PRO A 151 19.35 0.35 -1.97
C PRO A 151 19.44 0.20 -0.44
N VAL A 152 18.82 -0.84 0.08
CA VAL A 152 18.95 -1.29 1.48
C VAL A 152 19.49 -2.71 1.46
N ALA A 153 20.62 -2.96 2.12
CA ALA A 153 21.36 -4.22 1.98
C ALA A 153 20.58 -5.46 2.44
N ASP A 154 19.68 -5.28 3.40
CA ASP A 154 18.91 -6.38 3.99
C ASP A 154 17.61 -6.68 3.23
N TYR A 155 17.21 -5.82 2.29
CA TYR A 155 15.95 -6.02 1.58
C TYR A 155 16.11 -6.98 0.41
N PRO A 156 15.16 -7.92 0.23
CA PRO A 156 15.14 -8.86 -0.89
C PRO A 156 15.12 -8.20 -2.27
N GLN A 157 14.49 -7.04 -2.38
CA GLN A 157 14.32 -6.30 -3.62
C GLN A 157 14.47 -4.79 -3.39
N SER A 158 14.77 -4.06 -4.45
CA SER A 158 14.68 -2.60 -4.50
C SER A 158 13.25 -2.14 -4.85
N GLY A 159 12.94 -0.87 -4.59
CA GLY A 159 11.66 -0.28 -5.02
C GLY A 159 11.46 -0.35 -6.54
N ASP A 160 12.53 -0.13 -7.32
CA ASP A 160 12.47 -0.19 -8.79
C ASP A 160 12.17 -1.63 -9.29
N GLU A 161 12.72 -2.67 -8.66
CA GLU A 161 12.41 -4.07 -8.99
C GLU A 161 10.95 -4.41 -8.67
N VAL A 162 10.46 -4.00 -7.50
CA VAL A 162 9.04 -4.16 -7.13
C VAL A 162 8.12 -3.55 -8.18
N HIS A 163 8.37 -2.30 -8.58
CA HIS A 163 7.57 -1.62 -9.59
C HIS A 163 7.66 -2.27 -10.97
N GLY A 164 8.84 -2.82 -11.33
CA GLY A 164 9.01 -3.63 -12.53
C GLY A 164 8.14 -4.88 -12.54
N ILE A 165 8.02 -5.56 -11.41
CA ILE A 165 7.16 -6.74 -11.24
C ILE A 165 5.68 -6.35 -11.33
N ILE A 166 5.26 -5.29 -10.61
CA ILE A 166 3.87 -4.81 -10.65
C ILE A 166 3.47 -4.43 -12.09
N ALA A 167 4.33 -3.69 -12.80
CA ALA A 167 4.06 -3.27 -14.17
C ALA A 167 3.99 -4.42 -15.19
N ALA A 168 4.62 -5.56 -14.87
CA ALA A 168 4.60 -6.78 -15.68
C ALA A 168 3.46 -7.75 -15.30
N THR A 169 2.66 -7.42 -14.28
CA THR A 169 1.58 -8.29 -13.80
C THR A 169 0.35 -8.14 -14.68
N ASP A 170 -0.14 -9.25 -15.23
CA ASP A 170 -1.35 -9.29 -16.05
C ASP A 170 -2.58 -8.81 -15.25
N GLY A 171 -3.46 -8.04 -15.89
CA GLY A 171 -4.64 -7.49 -15.24
C GLY A 171 -4.42 -6.14 -14.54
N LEU A 172 -3.20 -5.60 -14.54
CA LEU A 172 -2.88 -4.26 -14.06
C LEU A 172 -2.47 -3.35 -15.22
N VAL A 173 -3.15 -2.22 -15.36
CA VAL A 173 -2.81 -1.19 -16.36
C VAL A 173 -2.36 0.08 -15.65
N ARG A 174 -1.13 0.51 -15.91
CA ARG A 174 -0.61 1.76 -15.34
C ARG A 174 -1.37 2.97 -15.89
N ILE A 175 -1.89 3.81 -15.00
CA ILE A 175 -2.69 4.99 -15.34
C ILE A 175 -2.04 6.31 -14.93
N GLY A 176 -1.07 6.28 -14.02
CA GLY A 176 -0.35 7.49 -13.57
C GLY A 176 0.87 7.16 -12.73
N GLY A 177 1.57 8.19 -12.29
CA GLY A 177 2.70 8.02 -11.39
C GLY A 177 3.56 9.26 -11.24
N TYR A 178 4.48 9.21 -10.28
CA TYR A 178 5.52 10.18 -9.99
C TYR A 178 6.83 9.46 -9.69
N VAL A 179 7.93 9.96 -10.21
CA VAL A 179 9.26 9.39 -9.97
C VAL A 179 10.26 10.53 -9.77
N ASP A 180 11.05 10.46 -8.71
CA ASP A 180 12.24 11.29 -8.52
C ASP A 180 13.45 10.43 -8.08
N GLU A 181 14.48 11.03 -7.52
CA GLU A 181 15.68 10.33 -7.07
C GLU A 181 15.36 9.36 -5.90
N ASP A 182 14.44 9.76 -5.02
CA ASP A 182 14.19 9.11 -3.74
C ASP A 182 13.00 8.15 -3.75
N VAL A 183 11.94 8.45 -4.53
CA VAL A 183 10.68 7.70 -4.52
C VAL A 183 10.17 7.38 -5.91
N ILE A 184 9.62 6.18 -6.05
CA ILE A 184 8.79 5.78 -7.17
C ILE A 184 7.37 5.53 -6.66
N LEU A 185 6.39 6.20 -7.30
CA LEU A 185 4.98 6.10 -7.04
C LEU A 185 4.27 5.81 -8.36
N GLU A 186 3.50 4.74 -8.43
CA GLU A 186 2.73 4.39 -9.62
C GLU A 186 1.32 3.96 -9.24
N VAL A 187 0.38 4.32 -10.10
CA VAL A 187 -1.05 4.01 -9.96
C VAL A 187 -1.47 3.11 -11.09
N PHE A 188 -2.10 2.00 -10.73
CA PHE A 188 -2.60 1.00 -11.66
C PHE A 188 -4.11 0.84 -11.49
N ALA A 189 -4.79 0.47 -12.57
CA ALA A 189 -6.17 0.01 -12.53
C ALA A 189 -6.23 -1.49 -12.77
N ALA A 190 -7.08 -2.20 -12.02
CA ALA A 190 -7.40 -3.60 -12.26
C ALA A 190 -8.27 -3.72 -13.52
N SER A 191 -7.64 -3.89 -14.67
CA SER A 191 -8.28 -3.90 -15.99
C SER A 191 -7.41 -4.57 -17.03
N THR A 192 -8.01 -5.06 -18.11
CA THR A 192 -7.30 -5.54 -19.31
C THR A 192 -7.08 -4.42 -20.34
N ASP A 193 -7.89 -3.37 -20.26
CA ASP A 193 -7.83 -2.21 -21.15
C ASP A 193 -7.56 -0.93 -20.35
N ARG A 194 -7.00 0.08 -21.00
CA ARG A 194 -6.77 1.37 -20.36
C ARG A 194 -8.10 2.02 -20.00
N PRO A 195 -8.36 2.28 -18.69
CA PRO A 195 -9.59 2.92 -18.26
C PRO A 195 -9.66 4.39 -18.69
N ASP A 196 -10.86 4.96 -18.62
CA ASP A 196 -11.07 6.39 -18.83
C ASP A 196 -10.25 7.23 -17.84
N SER A 197 -9.76 8.38 -18.30
CA SER A 197 -9.07 9.34 -17.45
C SER A 197 -10.03 9.99 -16.45
N VAL A 198 -9.50 10.54 -15.35
CA VAL A 198 -10.29 11.28 -14.35
C VAL A 198 -11.14 12.37 -15.01
N ALA A 199 -10.54 13.18 -15.89
CA ALA A 199 -11.25 14.24 -16.60
C ALA A 199 -12.40 13.72 -17.48
N ARG A 200 -12.24 12.52 -18.07
CA ARG A 200 -13.29 11.89 -18.87
C ARG A 200 -14.43 11.34 -17.99
N ILE A 201 -14.08 10.72 -16.86
CA ILE A 201 -15.07 10.24 -15.87
C ILE A 201 -15.90 11.41 -15.32
N GLU A 202 -15.26 12.56 -15.10
CA GLU A 202 -15.90 13.80 -14.62
C GLU A 202 -16.66 14.57 -15.73
N GLY A 203 -16.60 14.09 -16.99
CA GLY A 203 -17.28 14.73 -18.11
C GLY A 203 -16.67 16.06 -18.57
N LEU A 204 -15.37 16.25 -18.30
CA LEU A 204 -14.64 17.47 -18.69
C LEU A 204 -14.08 17.39 -20.14
N VAL A 205 -13.98 16.19 -20.70
CA VAL A 205 -13.50 15.91 -22.05
C VAL A 205 -14.21 14.72 -22.68
#